data_8f80feed37bdcd365f8dcdb6f2d82a6a
#
_entry.id   8f80feed37bdcd365f8dcdb6f2d82a6a
#
_cell.length_a   1.000
_cell.length_b   1.000
_cell.length_c   1.000
_cell.angle_alpha   90.00
_cell.angle_beta   90.00
_cell.angle_gamma   90.00
#
_symmetry.space_group_name_H-M   'P 1'
#
loop_
_entity.id
_entity.type
_entity.pdbx_description
1 polymer ?
#
loop_
_entity_poly.entity_id
_entity_poly.type
_entity_poly.pdbx_seq_one_letter_code
_entity_poly.pdbx_strand_id
1 'polypeptide(L)'
;MIRTKVPFVMLASFSAMVGGMADAKPFVSAAGPAAVADPARPPEDRALDAARHPAELLAFLHLRRGATIADVWPGDYWDRLFASSVGPNGTVYAVHLLEADKAEKVVTPPAGSKPLADHPNVVVVTSTANTLTLPRKADLIWIRQNYHDLYDPFMGPADVPAFNRAVFRALKPGGRFVVVDHVAPDGSKLTATNTTHRIDPAVVKKDMAAAGFRFVGESDVLRNPADLHTANVFDPSVRGHTDQFVYVFQRP
;
A
#
# COMPACT_ATOMS: atom_id res chain seq x y z
N MET A 1 -75.83 -3.10 41.46
CA MET A 1 -75.35 -3.82 40.29
C MET A 1 -74.26 -2.97 39.65
N ILE A 2 -72.99 -3.26 39.92
CA ILE A 2 -71.82 -2.54 39.39
C ILE A 2 -71.18 -3.46 38.39
N ARG A 3 -71.16 -3.05 37.09
CA ARG A 3 -70.55 -3.78 36.03
C ARG A 3 -69.05 -3.26 35.86
N THR A 4 -68.10 -4.08 36.23
CA THR A 4 -66.72 -3.86 36.02
C THR A 4 -66.38 -4.14 34.55
N LYS A 5 -65.80 -3.15 33.85
CA LYS A 5 -65.24 -3.30 32.50
C LYS A 5 -63.77 -3.74 32.64
N VAL A 6 -63.42 -4.86 32.04
CA VAL A 6 -62.04 -5.35 31.88
C VAL A 6 -61.43 -4.76 30.58
N PRO A 7 -60.21 -4.14 30.58
CA PRO A 7 -59.63 -3.69 29.36
C PRO A 7 -58.91 -4.84 28.66
N PHE A 8 -59.17 -4.96 27.38
CA PHE A 8 -58.51 -5.90 26.43
C PHE A 8 -57.11 -5.37 26.09
N VAL A 9 -56.05 -6.06 26.52
CA VAL A 9 -54.68 -5.75 26.16
C VAL A 9 -54.34 -6.46 24.84
N MET A 10 -54.16 -5.68 23.79
CA MET A 10 -53.67 -6.16 22.49
C MET A 10 -52.19 -6.37 22.56
N LEU A 11 -51.72 -7.63 22.51
CA LEU A 11 -50.31 -7.99 22.40
C LEU A 11 -49.88 -7.83 20.93
N ALA A 12 -49.12 -6.79 20.64
CA ALA A 12 -48.46 -6.63 19.33
C ALA A 12 -47.22 -7.53 19.25
N SER A 13 -47.30 -8.56 18.44
CA SER A 13 -46.14 -9.43 18.14
C SER A 13 -45.19 -8.70 17.22
N PHE A 14 -44.04 -8.29 17.76
CA PHE A 14 -42.92 -7.78 16.97
C PHE A 14 -42.14 -8.96 16.39
N SER A 15 -42.33 -9.30 15.11
CA SER A 15 -41.48 -10.21 14.38
C SER A 15 -40.15 -9.49 14.02
N ALA A 16 -39.11 -9.81 14.75
CA ALA A 16 -37.74 -9.39 14.35
C ALA A 16 -37.34 -10.14 13.09
N MET A 17 -37.29 -9.45 11.95
CA MET A 17 -36.62 -9.93 10.78
C MET A 17 -35.12 -9.93 11.08
N VAL A 18 -34.56 -11.08 11.38
CA VAL A 18 -33.11 -11.32 11.33
C VAL A 18 -32.73 -11.39 9.86
N GLY A 19 -32.32 -10.26 9.30
CA GLY A 19 -31.72 -10.21 7.99
C GLY A 19 -30.38 -10.97 8.05
N GLY A 20 -30.34 -12.16 7.47
CA GLY A 20 -29.10 -12.90 7.30
C GLY A 20 -28.11 -12.05 6.51
N MET A 21 -27.03 -11.61 7.17
CA MET A 21 -25.83 -11.13 6.47
C MET A 21 -25.28 -12.35 5.70
N ALA A 22 -25.51 -12.37 4.39
CA ALA A 22 -24.85 -13.33 3.53
C ALA A 22 -23.33 -13.11 3.71
N ASP A 23 -22.64 -14.12 4.21
CA ASP A 23 -21.18 -14.19 4.21
C ASP A 23 -20.72 -14.09 2.75
N ALA A 24 -20.41 -12.89 2.30
CA ALA A 24 -19.74 -12.67 1.04
C ALA A 24 -18.35 -13.31 1.20
N LYS A 25 -18.17 -14.50 0.61
CA LYS A 25 -16.84 -15.10 0.51
C LYS A 25 -15.88 -14.05 -0.03
N PRO A 26 -14.69 -13.85 0.59
CA PRO A 26 -13.73 -12.89 0.08
C PRO A 26 -13.42 -13.25 -1.37
N PHE A 27 -13.65 -12.32 -2.28
CA PHE A 27 -13.34 -12.48 -3.70
C PHE A 27 -11.81 -12.47 -3.83
N VAL A 28 -11.19 -13.64 -3.78
CA VAL A 28 -9.75 -13.78 -4.03
C VAL A 28 -9.54 -13.54 -5.53
N SER A 29 -9.04 -12.37 -5.86
CA SER A 29 -8.66 -12.07 -7.25
C SER A 29 -7.50 -12.98 -7.67
N ALA A 30 -7.74 -13.90 -8.58
CA ALA A 30 -6.71 -14.74 -9.18
C ALA A 30 -5.74 -13.95 -10.10
N ALA A 31 -6.00 -12.67 -10.33
CA ALA A 31 -5.25 -11.83 -11.26
C ALA A 31 -3.79 -11.60 -10.81
N GLY A 32 -3.55 -11.44 -9.51
CA GLY A 32 -2.20 -11.25 -8.98
C GLY A 32 -1.30 -12.47 -9.17
N PRO A 33 -1.67 -13.66 -8.67
CA PRO A 33 -0.92 -14.89 -8.90
C PRO A 33 -0.70 -15.20 -10.38
N ALA A 34 -1.70 -14.95 -11.25
CA ALA A 34 -1.55 -15.12 -12.69
C ALA A 34 -0.52 -14.17 -13.30
N ALA A 35 -0.46 -12.90 -12.83
CA ALA A 35 0.54 -11.93 -13.26
C ALA A 35 1.97 -12.38 -12.89
N VAL A 36 2.15 -13.00 -11.73
CA VAL A 36 3.45 -13.55 -11.30
C VAL A 36 3.87 -14.75 -12.15
N ALA A 37 2.91 -15.61 -12.49
CA ALA A 37 3.17 -16.83 -13.28
C ALA A 37 3.38 -16.56 -14.78
N ASP A 38 3.25 -15.32 -15.25
CA ASP A 38 3.41 -15.00 -16.66
C ASP A 38 4.85 -15.28 -17.14
N PRO A 39 5.05 -16.20 -18.10
CA PRO A 39 6.39 -16.52 -18.62
C PRO A 39 7.04 -15.38 -19.41
N ALA A 40 6.26 -14.38 -19.84
CA ALA A 40 6.75 -13.21 -20.57
C ALA A 40 7.46 -12.20 -19.63
N ARG A 41 7.38 -12.36 -18.31
CA ARG A 41 8.09 -11.50 -17.37
C ARG A 41 9.61 -11.59 -17.57
N PRO A 42 10.33 -10.46 -17.46
CA PRO A 42 11.79 -10.44 -17.53
C PRO A 42 12.44 -11.45 -16.58
N PRO A 43 13.48 -12.19 -17.00
CA PRO A 43 14.19 -13.14 -16.13
C PRO A 43 14.74 -12.47 -14.86
N GLU A 44 15.23 -11.23 -14.97
CA GLU A 44 15.72 -10.43 -13.85
C GLU A 44 14.63 -10.13 -12.83
N ASP A 45 13.38 -9.88 -13.25
CA ASP A 45 12.25 -9.72 -12.34
C ASP A 45 11.95 -11.04 -11.62
N ARG A 46 11.91 -12.16 -12.35
CA ARG A 46 11.64 -13.48 -11.75
C ARG A 46 12.70 -13.89 -10.74
N ALA A 47 13.95 -13.49 -10.93
CA ALA A 47 15.03 -13.75 -9.98
C ALA A 47 14.81 -13.08 -8.61
N LEU A 48 13.98 -12.02 -8.55
CA LEU A 48 13.64 -11.30 -7.32
C LEU A 48 12.44 -11.88 -6.59
N ASP A 49 11.67 -12.78 -7.20
CA ASP A 49 10.41 -13.28 -6.64
C ASP A 49 10.59 -13.97 -5.29
N ALA A 50 11.66 -14.75 -5.12
CA ALA A 50 11.95 -15.44 -3.87
C ALA A 50 12.12 -14.50 -2.67
N ALA A 51 12.69 -13.30 -2.89
CA ALA A 51 12.89 -12.30 -1.84
C ALA A 51 11.71 -11.34 -1.68
N ARG A 52 10.85 -11.23 -2.70
CA ARG A 52 9.76 -10.24 -2.75
C ARG A 52 8.38 -10.83 -2.51
N HIS A 53 8.23 -12.15 -2.56
CA HIS A 53 6.96 -12.87 -2.35
C HIS A 53 5.76 -12.26 -3.09
N PRO A 54 5.87 -11.99 -4.41
CA PRO A 54 4.86 -11.20 -5.12
C PRO A 54 3.50 -11.89 -5.21
N ALA A 55 3.44 -13.21 -5.30
CA ALA A 55 2.19 -13.94 -5.41
C ALA A 55 1.34 -13.78 -4.14
N GLU A 56 1.96 -13.93 -2.99
CA GLU A 56 1.34 -13.81 -1.68
C GLU A 56 0.93 -12.34 -1.41
N LEU A 57 1.80 -11.39 -1.74
CA LEU A 57 1.48 -9.96 -1.59
C LEU A 57 0.32 -9.54 -2.48
N LEU A 58 0.33 -9.89 -3.76
CA LEU A 58 -0.76 -9.56 -4.67
C LEU A 58 -2.08 -10.25 -4.29
N ALA A 59 -2.01 -11.47 -3.76
CA ALA A 59 -3.19 -12.15 -3.19
C ALA A 59 -3.73 -11.39 -1.98
N PHE A 60 -2.86 -10.96 -1.06
CA PHE A 60 -3.22 -10.16 0.11
C PHE A 60 -3.80 -8.79 -0.26
N LEU A 61 -3.28 -8.15 -1.30
CA LEU A 61 -3.77 -6.84 -1.74
C LEU A 61 -5.16 -6.88 -2.38
N HIS A 62 -5.67 -8.03 -2.79
CA HIS A 62 -6.98 -8.19 -3.43
C HIS A 62 -7.25 -7.16 -4.53
N LEU A 63 -6.31 -7.03 -5.48
CA LEU A 63 -6.43 -6.09 -6.58
C LEU A 63 -7.58 -6.46 -7.51
N ARG A 64 -8.34 -5.47 -7.99
CA ARG A 64 -9.44 -5.68 -8.92
C ARG A 64 -9.04 -5.30 -10.34
N ARG A 65 -9.53 -6.04 -11.32
CA ARG A 65 -9.43 -5.62 -12.74
C ARG A 65 -10.04 -4.24 -12.92
N GLY A 66 -9.39 -3.40 -13.71
CA GLY A 66 -9.82 -2.02 -13.94
C GLY A 66 -9.48 -1.03 -12.82
N ALA A 67 -8.81 -1.46 -11.75
CA ALA A 67 -8.40 -0.56 -10.66
C ALA A 67 -7.35 0.46 -11.11
N THR A 68 -7.31 1.58 -10.38
CA THR A 68 -6.25 2.58 -10.48
C THR A 68 -5.31 2.40 -9.29
N ILE A 69 -4.04 2.14 -9.58
CA ILE A 69 -2.97 1.99 -8.58
C ILE A 69 -1.97 3.14 -8.76
N ALA A 70 -1.35 3.59 -7.69
CA ALA A 70 -0.19 4.46 -7.74
C ALA A 70 0.97 3.78 -7.00
N ASP A 71 2.08 3.54 -7.69
CA ASP A 71 3.35 3.14 -7.11
C ASP A 71 4.17 4.39 -6.85
N VAL A 72 4.36 4.73 -5.58
CA VAL A 72 5.13 5.91 -5.16
C VAL A 72 6.58 5.50 -4.96
N TRP A 73 7.48 6.20 -5.64
CA TRP A 73 8.88 5.84 -5.77
C TRP A 73 9.02 4.52 -6.54
N PRO A 74 8.65 4.57 -7.83
CA PRO A 74 8.32 3.40 -8.61
C PRO A 74 9.54 2.55 -8.97
N GLY A 75 9.25 1.30 -9.25
CA GLY A 75 10.22 0.39 -9.85
C GLY A 75 9.53 -0.56 -10.81
N ASP A 76 10.13 -0.76 -11.98
CA ASP A 76 9.58 -1.54 -13.09
C ASP A 76 8.98 -2.89 -12.68
N TYR A 77 9.60 -3.55 -11.69
CA TYR A 77 9.15 -4.84 -11.18
C TYR A 77 7.70 -4.82 -10.67
N TRP A 78 7.37 -3.86 -9.77
CA TRP A 78 6.03 -3.76 -9.21
C TRP A 78 5.05 -3.15 -10.20
N ASP A 79 5.50 -2.19 -11.00
CA ASP A 79 4.68 -1.57 -12.05
C ASP A 79 4.17 -2.62 -13.05
N ARG A 80 5.03 -3.54 -13.53
CA ARG A 80 4.62 -4.64 -14.42
C ARG A 80 3.59 -5.55 -13.75
N LEU A 81 3.84 -5.96 -12.51
CA LEU A 81 2.95 -6.83 -11.76
C LEU A 81 1.58 -6.18 -11.49
N PHE A 82 1.57 -4.92 -11.10
CA PHE A 82 0.33 -4.16 -10.91
C PHE A 82 -0.41 -3.97 -12.24
N ALA A 83 0.28 -3.61 -13.31
CA ALA A 83 -0.30 -3.41 -14.63
C ALA A 83 -0.98 -4.68 -15.16
N SER A 84 -0.29 -5.82 -15.05
CA SER A 84 -0.84 -7.14 -15.41
C SER A 84 -2.03 -7.51 -14.54
N SER A 85 -1.96 -7.24 -13.22
CA SER A 85 -3.02 -7.56 -12.27
C SER A 85 -4.30 -6.77 -12.52
N VAL A 86 -4.19 -5.45 -12.78
CA VAL A 86 -5.37 -4.61 -13.06
C VAL A 86 -5.85 -4.75 -14.51
N GLY A 87 -4.98 -5.21 -15.41
CA GLY A 87 -5.29 -5.43 -16.82
C GLY A 87 -5.47 -4.15 -17.64
N PRO A 88 -5.81 -4.26 -18.94
CA PRO A 88 -5.75 -3.16 -19.89
C PRO A 88 -6.72 -2.01 -19.60
N ASN A 89 -7.79 -2.26 -18.84
CA ASN A 89 -8.75 -1.25 -18.41
C ASN A 89 -8.39 -0.60 -17.07
N GLY A 90 -7.34 -1.09 -16.39
CA GLY A 90 -6.76 -0.49 -15.20
C GLY A 90 -5.67 0.53 -15.55
N THR A 91 -5.22 1.27 -14.55
CA THR A 91 -4.13 2.24 -14.70
C THR A 91 -3.16 2.09 -13.54
N VAL A 92 -1.88 2.11 -13.84
CA VAL A 92 -0.80 2.23 -12.85
C VAL A 92 -0.13 3.58 -13.06
N TYR A 93 -0.08 4.39 -12.01
CA TYR A 93 0.71 5.61 -11.98
C TYR A 93 2.07 5.31 -11.35
N ALA A 94 3.13 5.36 -12.14
CA ALA A 94 4.51 5.36 -11.67
C ALA A 94 4.83 6.77 -11.16
N VAL A 95 4.77 6.98 -9.84
CA VAL A 95 4.85 8.31 -9.23
C VAL A 95 6.27 8.61 -8.80
N HIS A 96 6.97 9.40 -9.61
CA HIS A 96 8.30 9.92 -9.31
C HIS A 96 8.21 11.11 -8.35
N LEU A 97 8.89 11.02 -7.23
CA LEU A 97 9.08 12.15 -6.31
C LEU A 97 10.33 12.92 -6.74
N LEU A 98 10.18 14.19 -7.06
CA LEU A 98 11.28 15.01 -7.60
C LEU A 98 12.47 15.11 -6.65
N GLU A 99 12.22 15.10 -5.33
CA GLU A 99 13.24 15.11 -4.29
C GLU A 99 14.07 13.82 -4.33
N ALA A 100 13.41 12.67 -4.46
CA ALA A 100 14.02 11.35 -4.53
C ALA A 100 14.85 11.20 -5.81
N ASP A 101 14.25 11.48 -6.98
CA ASP A 101 14.94 11.42 -8.27
C ASP A 101 16.21 12.28 -8.26
N LYS A 102 16.14 13.49 -7.70
CA LYS A 102 17.29 14.38 -7.55
C LYS A 102 18.38 13.77 -6.66
N ALA A 103 18.00 13.20 -5.53
CA ALA A 103 18.94 12.60 -4.58
C ALA A 103 19.63 11.38 -5.16
N GLU A 104 18.91 10.53 -5.86
CA GLU A 104 19.41 9.32 -6.52
C GLU A 104 20.06 9.60 -7.89
N LYS A 105 20.03 10.85 -8.35
CA LYS A 105 20.50 11.26 -9.67
C LYS A 105 19.82 10.51 -10.82
N VAL A 106 18.56 10.17 -10.60
CA VAL A 106 17.70 9.57 -11.62
C VAL A 106 17.18 10.67 -12.55
N VAL A 107 17.19 10.38 -13.86
CA VAL A 107 16.54 11.26 -14.84
C VAL A 107 15.03 10.99 -14.78
N THR A 108 14.28 11.91 -14.18
CA THR A 108 12.82 11.80 -14.10
C THR A 108 12.21 11.68 -15.50
N PRO A 109 11.50 10.61 -15.82
CA PRO A 109 10.84 10.49 -17.11
C PRO A 109 9.76 11.58 -17.28
N PRO A 110 9.47 12.01 -18.53
CA PRO A 110 8.41 13.01 -18.75
C PRO A 110 7.05 12.56 -18.21
N ALA A 111 6.36 13.44 -17.52
CA ALA A 111 5.00 13.18 -17.04
C ALA A 111 4.08 12.78 -18.19
N GLY A 112 3.25 11.75 -17.99
CA GLY A 112 2.38 11.17 -19.00
C GLY A 112 3.05 10.20 -19.97
N SER A 113 4.39 10.02 -19.89
CA SER A 113 5.07 8.99 -20.68
C SER A 113 4.69 7.59 -20.22
N LYS A 114 4.94 6.60 -21.08
CA LYS A 114 4.68 5.18 -20.84
C LYS A 114 6.00 4.43 -20.84
N PRO A 115 6.60 4.25 -19.68
CA PRO A 115 7.98 3.75 -19.57
C PRO A 115 8.11 2.29 -19.96
N LEU A 116 7.03 1.50 -19.85
CA LEU A 116 7.00 0.07 -20.14
C LEU A 116 6.24 -0.16 -21.45
N ALA A 117 6.94 -0.55 -22.52
CA ALA A 117 6.34 -0.77 -23.83
C ALA A 117 5.32 -1.92 -23.86
N ASP A 118 5.54 -2.94 -23.06
CA ASP A 118 4.67 -4.11 -22.87
C ASP A 118 3.48 -3.85 -21.94
N HIS A 119 3.52 -2.75 -21.17
CA HIS A 119 2.46 -2.35 -20.24
C HIS A 119 2.03 -0.89 -20.46
N PRO A 120 1.30 -0.59 -21.56
CA PRO A 120 0.93 0.79 -21.93
C PRO A 120 -0.06 1.45 -20.96
N ASN A 121 -0.58 0.71 -19.99
CA ASN A 121 -1.39 1.20 -18.88
C ASN A 121 -0.58 1.67 -17.65
N VAL A 122 0.76 1.60 -17.72
CA VAL A 122 1.67 2.29 -16.79
C VAL A 122 1.93 3.69 -17.32
N VAL A 123 1.72 4.71 -16.49
CA VAL A 123 1.82 6.13 -16.86
C VAL A 123 2.63 6.87 -15.81
N VAL A 124 3.66 7.58 -16.22
CA VAL A 124 4.49 8.39 -15.33
C VAL A 124 3.71 9.58 -14.77
N VAL A 125 3.82 9.80 -13.48
CA VAL A 125 3.38 10.99 -12.78
C VAL A 125 4.57 11.56 -12.03
N THR A 126 4.80 12.86 -12.15
CA THR A 126 5.84 13.57 -11.38
C THR A 126 5.20 14.47 -10.34
N SER A 127 5.74 14.45 -9.13
CA SER A 127 5.23 15.26 -8.02
C SER A 127 6.34 15.58 -7.03
N THR A 128 6.09 16.54 -6.14
CA THR A 128 6.86 16.63 -4.90
C THR A 128 6.21 15.75 -3.82
N ALA A 129 6.97 15.36 -2.81
CA ALA A 129 6.44 14.57 -1.71
C ALA A 129 5.26 15.31 -1.02
N ASN A 130 5.42 16.61 -0.74
CA ASN A 130 4.43 17.40 0.02
C ASN A 130 3.10 17.63 -0.71
N THR A 131 3.09 17.56 -2.05
CA THR A 131 1.94 17.93 -2.88
C THR A 131 1.46 16.82 -3.79
N LEU A 132 1.78 15.58 -3.47
CA LEU A 132 1.43 14.41 -4.30
C LEU A 132 -0.01 14.51 -4.81
N THR A 133 -0.14 14.54 -6.13
CA THR A 133 -1.42 14.56 -6.84
C THR A 133 -1.41 13.53 -7.96
N LEU A 134 -2.59 12.99 -8.28
CA LEU A 134 -2.77 12.01 -9.34
C LEU A 134 -3.80 12.54 -10.35
N PRO A 135 -3.70 12.21 -11.65
CA PRO A 135 -4.70 12.58 -12.66
C PRO A 135 -6.10 12.09 -12.31
N ARG A 136 -6.20 10.94 -11.66
CA ARG A 136 -7.44 10.40 -11.08
C ARG A 136 -7.13 9.78 -9.72
N LYS A 137 -8.09 9.82 -8.80
CA LYS A 137 -7.97 9.18 -7.48
C LYS A 137 -7.74 7.67 -7.63
N ALA A 138 -6.81 7.16 -6.82
CA ALA A 138 -6.43 5.76 -6.81
C ALA A 138 -7.35 4.91 -5.93
N ASP A 139 -7.49 3.64 -6.30
CA ASP A 139 -8.06 2.59 -5.46
C ASP A 139 -7.03 2.11 -4.41
N LEU A 140 -5.75 2.12 -4.81
CA LEU A 140 -4.63 1.75 -3.97
C LEU A 140 -3.43 2.65 -4.28
N ILE A 141 -2.76 3.12 -3.23
CA ILE A 141 -1.43 3.73 -3.32
C ILE A 141 -0.47 2.80 -2.58
N TRP A 142 0.71 2.61 -3.14
CA TRP A 142 1.74 1.72 -2.67
C TRP A 142 3.04 2.49 -2.51
N ILE A 143 3.79 2.24 -1.42
CA ILE A 143 5.17 2.65 -1.23
C ILE A 143 5.93 1.48 -0.61
N ARG A 144 7.14 1.19 -1.11
CA ARG A 144 7.90 0.05 -0.66
C ARG A 144 9.36 0.40 -0.42
N GLN A 145 9.80 0.18 0.83
CA GLN A 145 11.19 0.35 1.27
C GLN A 145 11.73 1.79 1.15
N ASN A 146 10.82 2.78 1.05
CA ASN A 146 11.17 4.20 0.90
C ASN A 146 10.32 5.13 1.79
N TYR A 147 9.42 4.58 2.63
CA TYR A 147 8.67 5.46 3.53
C TYR A 147 9.58 6.06 4.61
N HIS A 148 10.55 5.27 5.12
CA HIS A 148 11.55 5.76 6.06
C HIS A 148 12.40 6.89 5.47
N ASP A 149 12.72 6.84 4.18
CA ASP A 149 13.51 7.85 3.47
C ASP A 149 12.87 9.24 3.46
N LEU A 150 11.54 9.32 3.57
CA LEU A 150 10.84 10.61 3.66
C LEU A 150 11.25 11.45 4.88
N TYR A 151 11.86 10.85 5.88
CA TYR A 151 12.40 11.50 7.07
C TYR A 151 13.87 11.90 6.93
N ASP A 152 14.54 11.43 5.90
CA ASP A 152 15.98 11.57 5.78
C ASP A 152 16.38 12.92 5.15
N PRO A 153 17.53 13.48 5.56
CA PRO A 153 17.97 14.80 5.12
C PRO A 153 18.10 14.95 3.59
N PHE A 154 18.36 13.87 2.87
CA PHE A 154 18.50 13.92 1.41
C PHE A 154 17.17 14.23 0.69
N MET A 155 16.03 13.92 1.31
CA MET A 155 14.70 14.30 0.81
C MET A 155 14.43 15.80 0.93
N GLY A 156 15.34 16.56 1.57
CA GLY A 156 15.27 18.02 1.65
C GLY A 156 14.03 18.50 2.40
N PRO A 157 13.13 19.27 1.74
CA PRO A 157 11.98 19.88 2.42
C PRO A 157 10.78 18.95 2.58
N ALA A 158 10.95 17.62 2.52
CA ALA A 158 9.85 16.68 2.68
C ALA A 158 9.22 16.85 4.08
N ASP A 159 7.90 17.05 4.09
CA ASP A 159 7.06 17.12 5.30
C ASP A 159 6.17 15.87 5.30
N VAL A 160 6.55 14.87 6.09
CA VAL A 160 5.84 13.58 6.13
C VAL A 160 4.36 13.73 6.48
N PRO A 161 3.94 14.56 7.45
CA PRO A 161 2.55 14.91 7.64
C PRO A 161 1.86 15.48 6.38
N ALA A 162 2.53 16.35 5.60
CA ALA A 162 1.97 16.87 4.35
C ALA A 162 1.87 15.79 3.27
N PHE A 163 2.90 14.94 3.13
CA PHE A 163 2.89 13.77 2.26
C PHE A 163 1.70 12.85 2.57
N ASN A 164 1.53 12.45 3.82
CA ASN A 164 0.46 11.55 4.24
C ASN A 164 -0.94 12.13 3.97
N ARG A 165 -1.11 13.45 4.20
CA ARG A 165 -2.36 14.15 3.84
C ARG A 165 -2.56 14.22 2.32
N ALA A 166 -1.50 14.36 1.54
CA ALA A 166 -1.59 14.35 0.07
C ALA A 166 -1.98 12.97 -0.45
N VAL A 167 -1.37 11.90 0.04
CA VAL A 167 -1.75 10.51 -0.23
C VAL A 167 -3.22 10.26 0.14
N PHE A 168 -3.65 10.72 1.32
CA PHE A 168 -5.05 10.59 1.74
C PHE A 168 -6.01 11.24 0.74
N ARG A 169 -5.70 12.45 0.26
CA ARG A 169 -6.54 13.15 -0.74
C ARG A 169 -6.52 12.46 -2.11
N ALA A 170 -5.40 11.86 -2.49
CA ALA A 170 -5.21 11.17 -3.76
C ALA A 170 -5.97 9.83 -3.86
N LEU A 171 -6.35 9.24 -2.74
CA LEU A 171 -7.16 8.03 -2.68
C LEU A 171 -8.66 8.34 -2.87
N LYS A 172 -9.41 7.37 -3.41
CA LYS A 172 -10.87 7.33 -3.34
C LYS A 172 -11.34 7.11 -1.88
N PRO A 173 -12.58 7.48 -1.49
CA PRO A 173 -13.19 6.94 -0.28
C PRO A 173 -13.17 5.41 -0.32
N GLY A 174 -12.77 4.77 0.78
CA GLY A 174 -12.53 3.33 0.84
C GLY A 174 -11.21 2.86 0.19
N GLY A 175 -10.48 3.75 -0.48
CA GLY A 175 -9.17 3.44 -1.05
C GLY A 175 -8.10 3.15 0.01
N ARG A 176 -7.04 2.45 -0.38
CA ARG A 176 -6.03 1.93 0.55
C ARG A 176 -4.65 2.49 0.26
N PHE A 177 -3.94 2.83 1.32
CA PHE A 177 -2.50 3.08 1.28
C PHE A 177 -1.78 1.89 1.88
N VAL A 178 -0.85 1.32 1.15
CA VAL A 178 -0.03 0.18 1.57
C VAL A 178 1.40 0.66 1.75
N VAL A 179 1.91 0.43 2.94
CA VAL A 179 3.30 0.74 3.30
C VAL A 179 4.03 -0.56 3.59
N VAL A 180 5.07 -0.83 2.83
CA VAL A 180 6.02 -1.92 3.08
C VAL A 180 7.36 -1.30 3.42
N ASP A 181 7.90 -1.62 4.59
CA ASP A 181 9.20 -1.06 4.97
C ASP A 181 9.97 -1.96 5.94
N HIS A 182 11.26 -1.66 6.08
CA HIS A 182 12.18 -2.39 6.95
C HIS A 182 11.93 -2.08 8.42
N VAL A 183 11.80 -3.12 9.23
CA VAL A 183 11.56 -3.00 10.67
C VAL A 183 12.81 -2.48 11.36
N ALA A 184 12.67 -1.40 12.12
CA ALA A 184 13.65 -0.95 13.12
C ALA A 184 13.33 -1.53 14.50
N PRO A 185 14.27 -1.51 15.44
CA PRO A 185 14.00 -1.93 16.83
C PRO A 185 12.83 -1.13 17.45
N ASP A 186 12.00 -1.80 18.23
CA ASP A 186 10.89 -1.18 18.94
C ASP A 186 11.36 0.01 19.78
N GLY A 187 10.62 1.12 19.67
CA GLY A 187 10.94 2.35 20.40
C GLY A 187 12.09 3.18 19.83
N SER A 188 12.72 2.74 18.73
CA SER A 188 13.78 3.49 18.05
C SER A 188 13.27 4.77 17.36
N LYS A 189 11.97 4.87 17.14
CA LYS A 189 11.32 6.02 16.47
C LYS A 189 11.95 6.27 15.10
N LEU A 190 12.63 7.41 14.92
CA LEU A 190 13.26 7.84 13.67
C LEU A 190 14.79 7.74 13.70
N THR A 191 15.39 7.18 14.75
CA THR A 191 16.87 7.16 14.87
C THR A 191 17.54 6.22 13.88
N ALA A 192 16.76 5.29 13.29
CA ALA A 192 17.25 4.27 12.38
C ALA A 192 17.07 4.62 10.90
N THR A 193 16.27 5.65 10.55
CA THR A 193 15.94 5.94 9.15
C THR A 193 17.19 6.21 8.32
N ASN A 194 17.95 7.23 8.66
CA ASN A 194 19.14 7.66 7.93
C ASN A 194 20.42 6.84 8.25
N THR A 195 20.36 5.88 9.17
CA THR A 195 21.55 5.11 9.58
C THR A 195 21.52 3.67 9.10
N THR A 196 20.43 2.97 9.37
CA THR A 196 20.25 1.56 9.01
C THR A 196 19.17 1.36 7.93
N HIS A 197 18.56 2.45 7.43
CA HIS A 197 17.44 2.44 6.48
C HIS A 197 16.27 1.59 6.97
N ARG A 198 15.83 1.86 8.22
CA ARG A 198 14.75 1.15 8.89
C ARG A 198 13.85 2.16 9.62
N ILE A 199 12.59 1.80 9.83
CA ILE A 199 11.65 2.64 10.59
C ILE A 199 10.94 1.81 11.66
N ASP A 200 10.73 2.41 12.84
CA ASP A 200 9.88 1.84 13.87
C ASP A 200 8.43 1.75 13.38
N PRO A 201 7.84 0.55 13.29
CA PRO A 201 6.48 0.37 12.78
C PRO A 201 5.42 1.18 13.54
N ALA A 202 5.66 1.49 14.82
CA ALA A 202 4.76 2.30 15.63
C ALA A 202 4.68 3.76 15.14
N VAL A 203 5.78 4.30 14.59
CA VAL A 203 5.79 5.64 13.98
C VAL A 203 4.86 5.67 12.79
N VAL A 204 4.94 4.69 11.89
CA VAL A 204 4.09 4.61 10.69
C VAL A 204 2.61 4.54 11.07
N LYS A 205 2.24 3.69 12.03
CA LYS A 205 0.85 3.60 12.51
C LYS A 205 0.36 4.93 13.09
N LYS A 206 1.20 5.63 13.86
CA LYS A 206 0.88 6.95 14.44
C LYS A 206 0.69 8.02 13.37
N ASP A 207 1.57 8.07 12.38
CA ASP A 207 1.51 9.06 11.30
C ASP A 207 0.27 8.89 10.43
N MET A 208 -0.07 7.65 10.10
CA MET A 208 -1.27 7.33 9.33
C MET A 208 -2.53 7.72 10.09
N ALA A 209 -2.60 7.43 11.40
CA ALA A 209 -3.73 7.84 12.24
C ALA A 209 -3.86 9.38 12.28
N ALA A 210 -2.73 10.11 12.40
CA ALA A 210 -2.71 11.57 12.38
C ALA A 210 -3.17 12.16 11.04
N ALA A 211 -2.96 11.45 9.93
CA ALA A 211 -3.44 11.84 8.60
C ALA A 211 -4.90 11.46 8.33
N GLY A 212 -5.57 10.77 9.27
CA GLY A 212 -6.98 10.38 9.17
C GLY A 212 -7.23 8.98 8.60
N PHE A 213 -6.19 8.20 8.38
CA PHE A 213 -6.33 6.81 7.95
C PHE A 213 -6.76 5.89 9.08
N ARG A 214 -7.44 4.82 8.70
CA ARG A 214 -7.75 3.69 9.59
C ARG A 214 -6.83 2.51 9.23
N PHE A 215 -6.11 1.95 10.19
CA PHE A 215 -5.38 0.69 10.02
C PHE A 215 -6.40 -0.45 9.82
N VAL A 216 -6.25 -1.23 8.76
CA VAL A 216 -7.23 -2.27 8.38
C VAL A 216 -6.62 -3.65 8.21
N GLY A 217 -5.31 -3.78 8.25
CA GLY A 217 -4.66 -5.09 8.18
C GLY A 217 -3.16 -5.03 8.00
N GLU A 218 -2.55 -6.18 8.20
CA GLU A 218 -1.11 -6.41 7.99
C GLU A 218 -0.90 -7.81 7.42
N SER A 219 0.28 -8.04 6.84
CA SER A 219 0.70 -9.36 6.35
C SER A 219 2.09 -9.68 6.86
N ASP A 220 2.27 -10.92 7.30
CA ASP A 220 3.55 -11.43 7.80
C ASP A 220 4.42 -12.05 6.69
N VAL A 221 4.01 -11.94 5.45
CA VAL A 221 4.68 -12.61 4.31
C VAL A 221 6.14 -12.19 4.12
N LEU A 222 6.51 -10.98 4.57
CA LEU A 222 7.88 -10.46 4.52
C LEU A 222 8.56 -10.41 5.89
N ARG A 223 7.98 -11.08 6.91
CA ARG A 223 8.59 -11.13 8.23
C ARG A 223 9.79 -12.08 8.23
N ASN A 224 10.86 -11.63 8.84
CA ASN A 224 12.06 -12.44 9.07
C ASN A 224 12.53 -12.28 10.51
N PRO A 225 12.13 -13.17 11.43
CA PRO A 225 12.51 -13.08 12.84
C PRO A 225 14.01 -13.33 13.10
N ALA A 226 14.77 -13.76 12.09
CA ALA A 226 16.23 -13.91 12.21
C ALA A 226 16.97 -12.58 12.00
N ASP A 227 16.33 -11.56 11.45
CA ASP A 227 16.90 -10.22 11.32
C ASP A 227 16.79 -9.48 12.67
N LEU A 228 17.93 -9.15 13.24
CA LEU A 228 18.02 -8.48 14.55
C LEU A 228 17.74 -6.97 14.48
N HIS A 229 17.42 -6.44 13.32
CA HIS A 229 17.10 -5.02 13.04
C HIS A 229 18.24 -4.02 13.31
N THR A 230 19.48 -4.50 13.53
CA THR A 230 20.63 -3.65 13.91
C THR A 230 21.56 -3.34 12.74
N ALA A 231 21.62 -4.23 11.74
CA ALA A 231 22.44 -4.03 10.55
C ALA A 231 21.77 -3.06 9.58
N ASN A 232 22.58 -2.29 8.84
CA ASN A 232 22.10 -1.53 7.69
C ASN A 232 21.51 -2.49 6.64
N VAL A 233 20.39 -2.15 6.02
CA VAL A 233 19.67 -3.02 5.08
C VAL A 233 20.49 -3.40 3.83
N PHE A 234 21.55 -2.63 3.53
CA PHE A 234 22.48 -2.91 2.44
C PHE A 234 23.64 -3.82 2.85
N ASP A 235 23.78 -4.15 4.13
CA ASP A 235 24.80 -5.08 4.60
C ASP A 235 24.58 -6.46 3.97
N PRO A 236 25.63 -7.09 3.38
CA PRO A 236 25.51 -8.39 2.72
C PRO A 236 24.88 -9.50 3.58
N SER A 237 24.99 -9.41 4.91
CA SER A 237 24.43 -10.40 5.84
C SER A 237 22.90 -10.39 5.91
N VAL A 238 22.25 -9.27 5.55
CA VAL A 238 20.79 -9.11 5.64
C VAL A 238 20.16 -8.63 4.34
N ARG A 239 20.96 -8.20 3.36
CA ARG A 239 20.43 -7.64 2.11
C ARG A 239 19.55 -8.64 1.38
N GLY A 240 18.32 -8.20 1.06
CA GLY A 240 17.29 -9.04 0.44
C GLY A 240 16.55 -9.97 1.41
N HIS A 241 16.95 -10.00 2.70
CA HIS A 241 16.36 -10.86 3.73
C HIS A 241 16.02 -10.10 5.03
N THR A 242 15.93 -8.79 4.97
CA THR A 242 15.53 -7.96 6.12
C THR A 242 14.10 -8.27 6.55
N ASP A 243 13.84 -8.14 7.85
CA ASP A 243 12.46 -8.17 8.38
C ASP A 243 11.70 -6.93 7.89
N GLN A 244 10.53 -7.12 7.29
CA GLN A 244 9.69 -6.06 6.76
C GLN A 244 8.26 -6.21 7.24
N PHE A 245 7.62 -5.09 7.54
CA PHE A 245 6.17 -5.05 7.74
C PHE A 245 5.46 -4.72 6.44
N VAL A 246 4.22 -5.20 6.31
CA VAL A 246 3.28 -4.86 5.25
C VAL A 246 2.01 -4.34 5.92
N TYR A 247 1.80 -3.04 5.90
CA TYR A 247 0.65 -2.41 6.55
C TYR A 247 -0.33 -1.85 5.54
N VAL A 248 -1.62 -2.04 5.80
CA VAL A 248 -2.72 -1.51 4.99
C VAL A 248 -3.52 -0.50 5.81
N PHE A 249 -3.58 0.71 5.27
CA PHE A 249 -4.35 1.81 5.82
C PHE A 249 -5.47 2.18 4.85
N GLN A 250 -6.67 2.41 5.35
CA GLN A 250 -7.82 2.77 4.53
C GLN A 250 -8.21 4.22 4.76
N ARG A 251 -8.46 4.93 3.67
CA ARG A 251 -9.21 6.19 3.72
C ARG A 251 -10.68 5.88 4.00
N PRO A 252 -11.30 6.33 5.11
CA PRO A 252 -12.73 6.18 5.37
C PRO A 252 -13.62 6.78 4.28
#